data_ccd4ffe3a04f71cc3aa4098f6dda84c3
#
_entry.id   ccd4ffe3a04f71cc3aa4098f6dda84c3
#
_cell.length_a   1.000
_cell.length_b   1.000
_cell.length_c   1.000
_cell.angle_alpha   90.00
_cell.angle_beta   90.00
_cell.angle_gamma   90.00
#
_symmetry.space_group_name_H-M   'P 1'
#
loop_
_entity.id
_entity.type
_entity.pdbx_description
1 polymer ?
#
loop_
_entity_poly.entity_id
_entity_poly.type
_entity_poly.pdbx_seq_one_letter_code
_entity_poly.pdbx_strand_id
1 'polypeptide(L)'
;MLKRFAPLALSFALFAAGCATGHPKIAELKYNPAKYHDHSVTVDGIVTSAWSVPMLPFKLYKVDDGTGEVTVVSGNGGVPPKGARVSVKGKVNEFASFGGTSVGLHLRQEHLKFKGY
;
A
#
# COMPACT_ATOMS: atom_id res chain seq x y z
N MET A 1 36.18 -3.63 37.69
CA MET A 1 35.70 -3.64 37.17
C MET A 1 34.85 -3.64 36.42
N LEU A 2 34.73 -3.63 36.36
CA LEU A 2 34.05 -3.61 35.70
C LEU A 2 33.22 -3.30 34.99
N LYS A 3 33.05 -3.34 34.73
CA LYS A 3 32.44 -3.05 34.07
C LYS A 3 31.69 -2.94 33.31
N ARG A 4 31.54 -2.84 33.11
CA ARG A 4 30.96 -2.71 32.40
C ARG A 4 30.13 -2.67 31.62
N PHE A 5 29.89 -2.66 31.32
CA PHE A 5 29.18 -2.67 30.55
C PHE A 5 28.35 -2.31 29.86
N ALA A 6 28.14 -2.25 29.53
CA ALA A 6 27.39 -2.01 28.93
C ALA A 6 26.78 -1.74 28.03
N PRO A 7 26.59 -1.64 27.61
CA PRO A 7 25.85 -1.37 26.85
C PRO A 7 25.09 -1.60 25.93
N LEU A 8 25.07 -1.66 25.89
CA LEU A 8 24.40 -1.82 25.20
C LEU A 8 23.50 -1.53 24.55
N ALA A 9 23.46 -1.44 24.38
CA ALA A 9 22.68 -1.20 23.89
C ALA A 9 22.05 -1.11 23.00
N LEU A 10 22.10 -1.21 22.96
CA LEU A 10 21.45 -1.13 22.28
C LEU A 10 20.79 -0.86 21.43
N SER A 11 20.92 -0.87 21.19
CA SER A 11 20.39 -0.62 20.43
C SER A 11 19.53 -0.75 19.76
N PHE A 12 19.44 -0.96 19.86
CA PHE A 12 18.57 -1.10 19.22
C PHE A 12 17.70 -0.62 18.73
N ALA A 13 17.76 -0.53 18.81
CA ALA A 13 16.89 -0.19 18.44
C ALA A 13 16.53 0.30 17.40
N LEU A 14 16.89 0.26 17.40
CA LEU A 14 16.51 0.70 16.62
C LEU A 14 15.93 0.51 15.66
N PHE A 15 16.02 0.22 15.57
CA PHE A 15 15.50 -0.02 14.69
C PHE A 15 14.53 0.02 14.21
N ALA A 16 15.00 -0.18 14.01
CA ALA A 16 13.64 -0.63 13.99
C ALA A 16 12.67 0.33 13.40
N ALA A 17 12.88 1.47 13.74
CA ALA A 17 11.97 2.51 13.32
C ALA A 17 11.77 2.55 11.81
N GLY A 18 12.81 2.26 11.06
CA GLY A 18 12.71 2.33 9.63
C GLY A 18 11.71 1.36 9.02
N CYS A 19 11.36 0.33 9.75
CA CYS A 19 10.44 -0.67 9.22
C CYS A 19 8.98 -0.26 9.35
N ALA A 20 8.70 0.83 10.03
CA ALA A 20 7.34 1.15 10.40
C ALA A 20 6.39 1.35 9.23
N THR A 21 6.90 1.77 8.08
CA THR A 21 6.06 2.05 6.93
C THR A 21 5.94 0.88 5.97
N GLY A 22 6.51 -0.27 6.29
CA GLY A 22 6.63 -1.35 5.34
C GLY A 22 5.32 -1.95 4.83
N HIS A 23 4.61 -2.62 5.71
CA HIS A 23 3.46 -3.43 5.32
C HIS A 23 2.28 -3.22 6.26
N PRO A 24 1.65 -2.06 6.25
CA PRO A 24 0.49 -1.85 7.10
C PRO A 24 -0.70 -2.64 6.58
N LYS A 25 -1.62 -2.97 7.49
CA LYS A 25 -2.89 -3.56 7.09
C LYS A 25 -3.75 -2.49 6.46
N ILE A 26 -4.60 -2.91 5.52
CA ILE A 26 -5.48 -1.96 4.84
C ILE A 26 -6.41 -1.27 5.84
N ALA A 27 -6.88 -1.99 6.86
CA ALA A 27 -7.70 -1.37 7.90
C ALA A 27 -6.95 -0.23 8.59
N GLU A 28 -5.66 -0.39 8.80
CA GLU A 28 -4.84 0.64 9.41
C GLU A 28 -4.73 1.88 8.52
N LEU A 29 -4.55 1.68 7.22
CA LEU A 29 -4.53 2.79 6.27
C LEU A 29 -5.83 3.57 6.29
N LYS A 30 -6.95 2.86 6.37
CA LYS A 30 -8.28 3.50 6.36
C LYS A 30 -8.59 4.17 7.69
N TYR A 31 -8.03 3.66 8.76
CA TYR A 31 -8.26 4.22 10.09
C TYR A 31 -7.42 5.48 10.32
N ASN A 32 -6.17 5.47 9.85
CA ASN A 32 -5.24 6.59 10.04
C ASN A 32 -4.63 7.03 8.70
N PRO A 33 -5.44 7.50 7.76
CA PRO A 33 -4.89 7.86 6.44
C PRO A 33 -3.86 8.98 6.52
N ALA A 34 -4.02 9.93 7.43
CA ALA A 34 -3.08 11.05 7.55
C ALA A 34 -1.67 10.58 7.92
N LYS A 35 -1.57 9.50 8.70
CA LYS A 35 -0.28 8.96 9.10
C LYS A 35 0.52 8.45 7.91
N TYR A 36 -0.17 7.96 6.89
CA TYR A 36 0.46 7.35 5.73
C TYR A 36 0.44 8.23 4.49
N HIS A 37 -0.23 9.37 4.57
CA HIS A 37 -0.35 10.27 3.41
C HIS A 37 1.03 10.61 2.83
N ASP A 38 1.16 10.47 1.52
CA ASP A 38 2.40 10.71 0.79
C ASP A 38 3.54 9.73 1.10
N HIS A 39 3.26 8.69 1.87
CA HIS A 39 4.25 7.66 2.14
C HIS A 39 3.99 6.44 1.27
N SER A 40 5.05 5.75 0.89
CA SER A 40 4.93 4.50 0.15
C SER A 40 4.75 3.35 1.13
N VAL A 41 3.76 2.52 0.87
CA VAL A 41 3.48 1.34 1.67
C VAL A 41 3.28 0.15 0.75
N THR A 42 3.42 -1.05 1.31
CA THR A 42 3.15 -2.28 0.57
C THR A 42 1.95 -2.97 1.21
N VAL A 43 0.98 -3.34 0.38
CA VAL A 43 -0.17 -4.13 0.84
C VAL A 43 -0.19 -5.44 0.08
N ASP A 44 -0.56 -6.50 0.79
CA ASP A 44 -0.65 -7.84 0.23
C ASP A 44 -2.10 -8.30 0.31
N GLY A 45 -2.64 -8.78 -0.79
CA GLY A 45 -4.02 -9.20 -0.76
C GLY A 45 -4.48 -9.79 -2.08
N ILE A 46 -5.79 -9.86 -2.22
CA ILE A 46 -6.44 -10.46 -3.38
C ILE A 46 -7.19 -9.37 -4.13
N VAL A 47 -7.07 -9.39 -5.45
CA VAL A 47 -7.79 -8.45 -6.30
C VAL A 47 -9.26 -8.82 -6.31
N THR A 48 -10.10 -7.90 -5.85
CA THR A 48 -11.55 -8.15 -5.77
C THR A 48 -12.31 -7.58 -6.95
N SER A 49 -11.77 -6.54 -7.58
CA SER A 49 -12.36 -5.98 -8.79
C SER A 49 -11.32 -5.17 -9.55
N ALA A 50 -11.56 -4.99 -10.83
CA ALA A 50 -10.66 -4.21 -11.67
C ALA A 50 -11.50 -3.58 -12.77
N TRP A 51 -11.20 -2.31 -13.08
CA TRP A 51 -11.91 -1.61 -14.13
C TRP A 51 -11.03 -0.51 -14.71
N SER A 52 -11.40 -0.04 -15.89
CA SER A 52 -10.71 1.07 -16.51
C SER A 52 -11.68 2.23 -16.66
N VAL A 53 -11.14 3.44 -16.54
CA VAL A 53 -11.92 4.65 -16.74
C VAL A 53 -11.80 5.00 -18.23
N PRO A 54 -12.91 5.13 -18.94
CA PRO A 54 -12.86 5.43 -20.38
C PRO A 54 -12.06 6.69 -20.66
N MET A 55 -11.27 6.63 -21.73
CA MET A 55 -10.48 7.75 -22.21
C MET A 55 -9.34 8.19 -21.32
N LEU A 56 -9.04 7.44 -20.27
CA LEU A 56 -7.90 7.73 -19.39
C LEU A 56 -6.85 6.63 -19.54
N PRO A 57 -5.57 7.00 -19.41
CA PRO A 57 -4.49 6.03 -19.62
C PRO A 57 -4.23 5.14 -18.43
N PHE A 58 -4.92 5.33 -17.33
CA PHE A 58 -4.70 4.52 -16.14
C PHE A 58 -5.94 3.71 -15.79
N LYS A 59 -5.74 2.68 -14.99
CA LYS A 59 -6.78 1.75 -14.58
C LYS A 59 -6.83 1.66 -13.08
N LEU A 60 -7.93 1.15 -12.58
CA LEU A 60 -8.15 1.02 -11.14
C LEU A 60 -8.46 -0.42 -10.81
N TYR A 61 -8.01 -0.84 -9.65
CA TYR A 61 -8.39 -2.14 -9.12
C TYR A 61 -8.42 -2.08 -7.60
N LYS A 62 -9.10 -3.02 -6.99
CA LYS A 62 -9.22 -3.09 -5.53
C LYS A 62 -8.53 -4.32 -5.01
N VAL A 63 -7.86 -4.16 -3.87
CA VAL A 63 -7.15 -5.23 -3.18
C VAL A 63 -7.72 -5.35 -1.78
N ASP A 64 -7.99 -6.59 -1.38
CA ASP A 64 -8.53 -6.91 -0.05
C ASP A 64 -7.52 -7.80 0.66
N ASP A 65 -7.07 -7.40 1.84
CA ASP A 65 -6.11 -8.18 2.62
C ASP A 65 -6.76 -8.91 3.80
N GLY A 66 -8.08 -8.95 3.83
CA GLY A 66 -8.81 -9.57 4.92
C GLY A 66 -9.19 -8.60 6.03
N THR A 67 -8.56 -7.43 6.08
CA THR A 67 -8.90 -6.41 7.07
C THR A 67 -9.68 -5.25 6.45
N GLY A 68 -9.66 -5.14 5.15
CA GLY A 68 -10.34 -4.09 4.43
C GLY A 68 -9.92 -4.09 2.97
N GLU A 69 -10.50 -3.20 2.20
CA GLU A 69 -10.28 -3.11 0.78
C GLU A 69 -9.76 -1.72 0.44
N VAL A 70 -8.78 -1.63 -0.45
CA VAL A 70 -8.24 -0.34 -0.88
C VAL A 70 -8.20 -0.29 -2.40
N THR A 71 -8.44 0.89 -2.94
CA THR A 71 -8.34 1.12 -4.38
C THR A 71 -6.89 1.41 -4.74
N VAL A 72 -6.43 0.83 -5.84
CA VAL A 72 -5.09 1.08 -6.38
C VAL A 72 -5.25 1.69 -7.75
N VAL A 73 -4.53 2.78 -7.97
CA VAL A 73 -4.50 3.44 -9.27
C VAL A 73 -3.24 2.97 -9.98
N SER A 74 -3.43 2.26 -11.07
CA SER A 74 -2.32 1.78 -11.90
C SER A 74 -2.04 2.81 -12.98
N GLY A 75 -0.78 3.04 -13.25
CA GLY A 75 -0.41 3.94 -14.34
C GLY A 75 -0.72 3.33 -15.69
N ASN A 76 0.30 3.22 -16.52
CA ASN A 76 0.13 2.67 -17.86
C ASN A 76 0.41 1.19 -17.96
N GLY A 77 0.57 0.51 -16.82
CA GLY A 77 0.75 -0.93 -16.81
C GLY A 77 -0.57 -1.65 -16.86
N GLY A 78 -0.52 -2.96 -16.95
CA GLY A 78 -1.72 -3.76 -16.87
C GLY A 78 -2.24 -3.84 -15.46
N VAL A 79 -3.46 -4.36 -15.30
CA VAL A 79 -4.00 -4.64 -13.98
C VAL A 79 -4.07 -6.14 -13.80
N PRO A 80 -3.87 -6.62 -12.57
CA PRO A 80 -4.00 -8.05 -12.31
C PRO A 80 -5.47 -8.48 -12.41
N PRO A 81 -5.73 -9.71 -12.78
CA PRO A 81 -7.11 -10.17 -12.88
C PRO A 81 -7.74 -10.35 -11.52
N LYS A 82 -9.06 -10.28 -11.49
CA LYS A 82 -9.83 -10.56 -10.28
C LYS A 82 -9.46 -11.94 -9.75
N GLY A 83 -9.26 -12.03 -8.45
CA GLY A 83 -8.87 -13.28 -7.79
C GLY A 83 -7.36 -13.45 -7.65
N ALA A 84 -6.58 -12.63 -8.32
CA ALA A 84 -5.13 -12.73 -8.24
C ALA A 84 -4.63 -12.31 -6.86
N ARG A 85 -3.62 -13.00 -6.37
CA ARG A 85 -2.94 -12.64 -5.14
C ARG A 85 -1.75 -11.74 -5.52
N VAL A 86 -1.69 -10.59 -4.90
CA VAL A 86 -0.69 -9.59 -5.28
C VAL A 86 -0.07 -8.92 -4.07
N SER A 87 1.10 -8.35 -4.30
CA SER A 87 1.75 -7.44 -3.36
C SER A 87 1.93 -6.13 -4.12
N VAL A 88 1.36 -5.06 -3.58
CA VAL A 88 1.37 -3.76 -4.26
C VAL A 88 2.09 -2.75 -3.40
N LYS A 89 3.12 -2.13 -3.95
CA LYS A 89 3.77 -1.00 -3.32
C LYS A 89 3.23 0.26 -3.99
N GLY A 90 2.75 1.19 -3.19
CA GLY A 90 2.20 2.41 -3.71
C GLY A 90 2.22 3.54 -2.71
N LYS A 91 2.11 4.75 -3.24
CA LYS A 91 2.05 5.95 -2.42
C LYS A 91 0.61 6.21 -2.01
N VAL A 92 0.41 6.46 -0.72
CA VAL A 92 -0.91 6.69 -0.17
C VAL A 92 -1.37 8.12 -0.46
N ASN A 93 -2.55 8.24 -1.03
CA ASN A 93 -3.21 9.53 -1.27
C ASN A 93 -4.64 9.45 -0.74
N GLU A 94 -5.15 10.58 -0.27
CA GLU A 94 -6.47 10.58 0.35
C GLU A 94 -7.58 11.03 -0.59
N PHE A 95 -7.24 11.66 -1.69
CA PHE A 95 -8.25 12.15 -2.61
C PHE A 95 -7.66 12.37 -4.00
N ALA A 96 -8.42 12.04 -5.01
CA ALA A 96 -8.07 12.34 -6.39
C ALA A 96 -9.34 12.34 -7.23
N SER A 97 -9.29 13.07 -8.34
CA SER A 97 -10.37 13.08 -9.31
C SER A 97 -9.78 12.74 -10.67
N PHE A 98 -10.35 11.74 -11.32
CA PHE A 98 -9.86 11.27 -12.61
C PHE A 98 -11.03 11.28 -13.59
N GLY A 99 -10.97 12.18 -14.56
CA GLY A 99 -11.99 12.21 -15.61
C GLY A 99 -13.41 12.29 -15.09
N GLY A 100 -13.65 13.07 -14.03
CA GLY A 100 -14.96 13.19 -13.44
C GLY A 100 -15.29 12.13 -12.40
N THR A 101 -14.39 11.16 -12.19
CA THR A 101 -14.55 10.15 -11.17
C THR A 101 -13.72 10.51 -9.95
N SER A 102 -14.36 10.55 -8.78
CA SER A 102 -13.66 10.84 -7.54
C SER A 102 -13.25 9.55 -6.86
N VAL A 103 -12.01 9.51 -6.39
CA VAL A 103 -11.48 8.38 -5.66
C VAL A 103 -10.99 8.91 -4.32
N GLY A 104 -11.46 8.30 -3.22
CA GLY A 104 -11.00 8.68 -1.89
C GLY A 104 -9.62 8.13 -1.60
N LEU A 105 -9.47 7.50 -0.45
CA LEU A 105 -8.19 6.88 -0.09
C LEU A 105 -7.79 5.86 -1.14
N HIS A 106 -6.60 5.98 -1.68
CA HIS A 106 -6.10 5.05 -2.69
C HIS A 106 -4.59 4.99 -2.66
N LEU A 107 -4.05 3.96 -3.29
CA LEU A 107 -2.62 3.82 -3.51
C LEU A 107 -2.32 4.14 -4.96
N ARG A 108 -1.31 4.97 -5.19
CA ARG A 108 -0.78 5.17 -6.53
C ARG A 108 0.30 4.13 -6.75
N GLN A 109 0.05 3.18 -7.60
CA GLN A 109 0.94 2.05 -7.80
C GLN A 109 2.34 2.47 -8.22
N GLU A 110 3.34 1.99 -7.48
CA GLU A 110 4.73 2.14 -7.84
C GLU A 110 5.30 0.83 -8.32
N HIS A 111 4.88 -0.27 -7.70
CA HIS A 111 5.36 -1.59 -8.06
C HIS A 111 4.30 -2.63 -7.74
N LEU A 112 4.07 -3.54 -8.67
CA LEU A 112 3.11 -4.62 -8.51
C LEU A 112 3.83 -5.95 -8.66
N LYS A 113 3.62 -6.85 -7.71
CA LYS A 113 4.15 -8.19 -7.78
C LYS A 113 2.98 -9.17 -7.77
N PHE A 114 2.88 -9.94 -8.84
CA PHE A 114 1.86 -10.99 -8.95
C PHE A 114 2.37 -12.22 -8.17
N LYS A 115 1.53 -12.76 -7.29
CA LYS A 115 1.92 -13.86 -6.44
C LYS A 115 1.14 -15.15 -6.72
N GLY A 116 0.22 -15.12 -7.68
CA GLY A 116 -0.54 -16.29 -8.05
C GLY A 116 -2.03 -16.15 -7.78
N TYR A 117 -2.70 -17.26 -7.75
CA TYR A 117 -4.15 -17.29 -7.50
C TYR A 117 -4.47 -17.96 -6.20
#